data_e795eee71bf76430d002a42383fe6f62
#
_entry.id   e795eee71bf76430d002a42383fe6f62
#
_cell.length_a   1.000
_cell.length_b   1.000
_cell.length_c   1.000
_cell.angle_alpha   90.00
_cell.angle_beta   90.00
_cell.angle_gamma   90.00
#
_symmetry.space_group_name_H-M   'P 1'
#
loop_
_entity.id
_entity.type
_entity.pdbx_description
1 polymer ?
#
loop_
_entity_poly.entity_id
_entity_poly.type
_entity_poly.pdbx_seq_one_letter_code
_entity_poly.pdbx_strand_id
1 'polypeptide(L)'
;YVMNELRSGENIEYLNNDKVSYSIIQKPIEALNIVYPHSELDTEERGSSIDVKELVGKGGLNRIMKYSEENKPVPRRYDFQYEDVVTYGPIFSPDQIGNYSAKIKTICDHVVNSEGVVLVYSQYIDGGLVPLALALEQLGFRRAGTRGHLFEKESLPKSRAHKWSYAMITGDKGFSPDNAKELKLLTSSDNVNGENAKVVLISQSGAEGLDFKFIRRFISSYATRNYQYNFFKHMPIQIRALSNFKIGLFY
;
A
#
# COMPACT_ATOMS: atom_id res chain seq x y z
N TYR A 1 -6.67 14.76 -14.75
CA TYR A 1 -7.65 15.56 -14.01
C TYR A 1 -7.08 16.07 -12.70
N VAL A 2 -6.74 15.22 -11.71
CA VAL A 2 -6.21 15.61 -10.40
C VAL A 2 -5.05 16.60 -10.48
N MET A 3 -4.09 16.39 -11.38
CA MET A 3 -2.94 17.28 -11.54
C MET A 3 -3.31 18.62 -12.19
N ASN A 4 -4.36 18.67 -13.00
CA ASN A 4 -4.85 19.92 -13.59
C ASN A 4 -5.64 20.76 -12.58
N GLU A 5 -6.48 20.14 -11.75
CA GLU A 5 -7.17 20.78 -10.63
C GLU A 5 -6.18 21.45 -9.65
N LEU A 6 -5.06 20.77 -9.38
CA LEU A 6 -4.01 21.30 -8.52
C LEU A 6 -3.24 22.47 -9.16
N ARG A 7 -3.26 22.59 -10.50
CA ARG A 7 -2.61 23.68 -11.24
C ARG A 7 -3.53 24.87 -11.48
N SER A 8 -4.84 24.66 -11.55
CA SER A 8 -5.83 25.70 -11.90
C SER A 8 -6.41 26.46 -10.71
N GLY A 9 -6.21 25.97 -9.49
CA GLY A 9 -6.80 26.56 -8.30
C GLY A 9 -5.94 27.63 -7.64
N GLU A 10 -6.54 28.39 -6.75
CA GLU A 10 -6.02 29.46 -5.89
C GLU A 10 -4.74 29.11 -5.09
N ASN A 11 -4.21 27.91 -5.28
CA ASN A 11 -3.12 27.32 -4.52
C ASN A 11 -1.71 27.73 -5.00
N ILE A 12 -1.57 28.41 -6.15
CA ILE A 12 -0.25 28.84 -6.63
C ILE A 12 0.36 29.91 -5.72
N GLU A 13 -0.48 30.74 -5.10
CA GLU A 13 -0.04 31.78 -4.16
C GLU A 13 0.53 31.17 -2.86
N TYR A 14 0.04 29.99 -2.47
CA TYR A 14 0.54 29.25 -1.29
C TYR A 14 1.88 28.53 -1.53
N LEU A 15 2.21 28.23 -2.78
CA LEU A 15 3.49 27.58 -3.13
C LEU A 15 4.69 28.54 -3.00
N ASN A 16 4.44 29.84 -2.98
CA ASN A 16 5.48 30.88 -2.83
C ASN A 16 5.78 31.22 -1.35
N ASN A 17 5.02 30.69 -0.41
CA ASN A 17 5.31 30.82 1.02
C ASN A 17 6.04 29.57 1.52
N ASP A 18 7.13 29.73 2.28
CA ASP A 18 7.95 28.67 2.89
C ASP A 18 7.18 27.69 3.81
N LYS A 19 5.86 27.84 3.89
CA LYS A 19 4.92 27.00 4.64
C LYS A 19 3.88 26.35 3.72
N VAL A 20 4.32 25.63 2.68
CA VAL A 20 3.40 24.74 1.96
C VAL A 20 2.89 23.72 2.96
N SER A 21 1.61 23.81 3.31
CA SER A 21 1.00 22.87 4.23
C SER A 21 1.09 21.46 3.62
N TYR A 22 1.61 20.51 4.39
CA TYR A 22 1.69 19.09 3.98
C TYR A 22 0.35 18.57 3.44
N SER A 23 -0.77 19.10 3.94
CA SER A 23 -2.12 18.75 3.50
C SER A 23 -2.37 19.06 2.01
N ILE A 24 -1.71 20.07 1.44
CA ILE A 24 -1.89 20.45 0.03
C ILE A 24 -1.24 19.41 -0.90
N ILE A 25 -0.06 18.91 -0.54
CA ILE A 25 0.68 17.95 -1.37
C ILE A 25 0.26 16.49 -1.11
N GLN A 26 -0.45 16.21 -0.03
CA GLN A 26 -0.84 14.86 0.34
C GLN A 26 -1.68 14.18 -0.75
N LYS A 27 -2.72 14.84 -1.23
CA LYS A 27 -3.61 14.26 -2.25
C LYS A 27 -2.92 13.97 -3.59
N PRO A 28 -2.08 14.88 -4.14
CA PRO A 28 -1.22 14.56 -5.28
C PRO A 28 -0.35 13.30 -5.06
N ILE A 29 0.24 13.17 -3.89
CA ILE A 29 1.11 12.02 -3.59
C ILE A 29 0.29 10.74 -3.47
N GLU A 30 -0.87 10.76 -2.82
CA GLU A 30 -1.79 9.62 -2.77
C GLU A 30 -2.26 9.21 -4.18
N ALA A 31 -2.51 10.18 -5.07
CA ALA A 31 -2.85 9.91 -6.47
C ALA A 31 -1.73 9.19 -7.25
N LEU A 32 -0.46 9.43 -6.90
CA LEU A 32 0.67 8.69 -7.47
C LEU A 32 0.72 7.22 -6.99
N ASN A 33 0.04 6.88 -5.90
CA ASN A 33 -0.06 5.51 -5.45
C ASN A 33 -1.20 4.78 -6.15
N ILE A 34 -2.41 5.30 -6.08
CA ILE A 34 -3.60 4.75 -6.73
C ILE A 34 -4.65 5.84 -6.94
N VAL A 35 -5.33 5.78 -8.09
CA VAL A 35 -6.53 6.57 -8.37
C VAL A 35 -7.68 5.60 -8.58
N TYR A 36 -8.73 5.74 -7.77
CA TYR A 36 -9.90 4.88 -7.83
C TYR A 36 -10.86 5.30 -8.94
N PRO A 37 -11.57 4.37 -9.60
CA PRO A 37 -12.54 4.69 -10.64
C PRO A 37 -13.71 5.52 -10.08
N HIS A 38 -14.29 6.36 -10.92
CA HIS A 38 -15.49 7.13 -10.60
C HIS A 38 -16.33 7.30 -11.88
N SER A 39 -17.64 7.08 -11.79
CA SER A 39 -18.54 7.11 -12.95
C SER A 39 -18.51 8.43 -13.72
N GLU A 40 -18.32 9.55 -13.03
CA GLU A 40 -18.25 10.87 -13.66
C GLU A 40 -16.94 11.14 -14.42
N LEU A 41 -15.89 10.34 -14.21
CA LEU A 41 -14.63 10.49 -14.97
C LEU A 41 -14.79 10.10 -16.44
N ASP A 42 -15.76 9.25 -16.73
CA ASP A 42 -16.02 8.73 -18.08
C ASP A 42 -17.06 9.57 -18.85
N THR A 43 -17.63 10.62 -18.22
CA THR A 43 -18.58 11.52 -18.87
C THR A 43 -17.88 12.64 -19.64
N GLU A 44 -18.51 13.14 -20.71
CA GLU A 44 -17.97 14.22 -21.54
C GLU A 44 -17.78 15.54 -20.75
N GLU A 45 -18.55 15.75 -19.70
CA GLU A 45 -18.46 16.92 -18.81
C GLU A 45 -17.28 16.84 -17.83
N ARG A 46 -16.48 15.82 -17.95
CA ARG A 46 -15.23 15.55 -17.23
C ARG A 46 -15.11 16.24 -15.88
N GLY A 47 -15.88 15.71 -14.91
CA GLY A 47 -15.46 15.76 -13.50
C GLY A 47 -15.28 17.12 -12.85
N SER A 48 -15.93 18.19 -13.35
CA SER A 48 -15.82 19.51 -12.72
C SER A 48 -16.38 19.57 -11.29
N SER A 49 -17.05 18.50 -10.82
CA SER A 49 -17.68 18.42 -9.50
C SER A 49 -17.08 17.35 -8.57
N ILE A 50 -16.15 16.50 -9.05
CA ILE A 50 -15.64 15.39 -8.22
C ILE A 50 -14.63 15.93 -7.19
N ASP A 51 -14.88 15.71 -5.90
CA ASP A 51 -13.87 15.95 -4.87
C ASP A 51 -12.73 14.93 -5.02
N VAL A 52 -11.51 15.42 -5.18
CA VAL A 52 -10.28 14.58 -5.27
C VAL A 52 -10.19 13.57 -4.12
N LYS A 53 -10.77 13.87 -2.96
CA LYS A 53 -10.83 12.94 -1.82
C LYS A 53 -11.58 11.64 -2.13
N GLU A 54 -12.50 11.66 -3.09
CA GLU A 54 -13.25 10.48 -3.52
C GLU A 54 -12.45 9.58 -4.49
N LEU A 55 -11.38 10.12 -5.06
CA LEU A 55 -10.55 9.42 -6.02
C LEU A 55 -9.29 8.81 -5.40
N VAL A 56 -8.86 9.28 -4.22
CA VAL A 56 -7.58 8.88 -3.63
C VAL A 56 -7.68 8.59 -2.13
N GLY A 57 -6.67 7.92 -1.60
CA GLY A 57 -6.52 7.67 -0.17
C GLY A 57 -7.69 6.92 0.45
N LYS A 58 -8.01 7.25 1.70
CA LYS A 58 -9.09 6.60 2.46
C LYS A 58 -10.48 6.84 1.83
N GLY A 59 -10.73 8.05 1.32
CA GLY A 59 -12.02 8.39 0.70
C GLY A 59 -12.29 7.51 -0.53
N GLY A 60 -11.33 7.44 -1.46
CA GLY A 60 -11.43 6.59 -2.64
C GLY A 60 -11.55 5.11 -2.29
N LEU A 61 -10.76 4.63 -1.32
CA LEU A 61 -10.85 3.24 -0.85
C LEU A 61 -12.24 2.92 -0.30
N ASN A 62 -12.78 3.76 0.58
CA ASN A 62 -14.09 3.54 1.22
C ASN A 62 -15.27 3.60 0.24
N ARG A 63 -15.10 4.29 -0.89
CA ARG A 63 -16.13 4.33 -1.93
C ARG A 63 -16.17 3.03 -2.74
N ILE A 64 -15.01 2.41 -2.95
CA ILE A 64 -14.89 1.19 -3.76
C ILE A 64 -15.02 -0.08 -2.93
N MET A 65 -14.67 0.00 -1.65
CA MET A 65 -14.63 -1.15 -0.75
C MET A 65 -15.48 -0.94 0.49
N LYS A 66 -16.32 -1.92 0.80
CA LYS A 66 -16.88 -2.11 2.15
C LYS A 66 -15.92 -2.95 2.98
N TYR A 67 -15.95 -2.78 4.28
CA TYR A 67 -15.23 -3.63 5.23
C TYR A 67 -15.96 -3.68 6.57
N SER A 68 -15.77 -4.78 7.30
CA SER A 68 -16.28 -4.94 8.64
C SER A 68 -15.34 -4.31 9.66
N GLU A 69 -15.92 -3.63 10.66
CA GLU A 69 -15.18 -3.16 11.83
C GLU A 69 -15.69 -3.89 13.08
N GLU A 70 -14.78 -4.48 13.86
CA GLU A 70 -15.15 -5.03 15.16
C GLU A 70 -15.37 -3.89 16.16
N ASN A 71 -16.51 -3.92 16.89
CA ASN A 71 -16.79 -3.05 18.02
C ASN A 71 -15.93 -3.43 19.24
N LYS A 72 -14.64 -3.18 19.17
CA LYS A 72 -13.66 -3.35 20.25
C LYS A 72 -12.98 -2.01 20.53
N PRO A 73 -12.27 -1.87 21.66
CA PRO A 73 -11.52 -0.63 21.97
C PRO A 73 -10.59 -0.16 20.85
N VAL A 74 -10.14 -1.08 20.00
CA VAL A 74 -9.42 -0.79 18.76
C VAL A 74 -10.15 -1.51 17.63
N PRO A 75 -10.90 -0.80 16.77
CA PRO A 75 -11.61 -1.40 15.63
C PRO A 75 -10.62 -2.07 14.69
N ARG A 76 -10.91 -3.31 14.30
CA ARG A 76 -10.15 -4.04 13.28
C ARG A 76 -10.88 -3.97 11.96
N ARG A 77 -10.18 -3.56 10.90
CA ARG A 77 -10.71 -3.51 9.54
C ARG A 77 -10.36 -4.82 8.81
N TYR A 78 -11.39 -5.53 8.36
CA TYR A 78 -11.27 -6.84 7.71
C TYR A 78 -12.50 -7.14 6.88
N ASP A 79 -12.51 -8.28 6.21
CA ASP A 79 -13.58 -8.73 5.32
C ASP A 79 -13.94 -7.66 4.27
N PHE A 80 -12.89 -7.16 3.59
CA PHE A 80 -13.05 -6.22 2.50
C PHE A 80 -13.83 -6.85 1.35
N GLN A 81 -14.83 -6.13 0.87
CA GLN A 81 -15.70 -6.51 -0.25
C GLN A 81 -15.75 -5.37 -1.25
N TYR A 82 -15.85 -5.70 -2.53
CA TYR A 82 -16.11 -4.68 -3.54
C TYR A 82 -17.53 -4.12 -3.37
N GLU A 83 -17.67 -2.79 -3.34
CA GLU A 83 -18.98 -2.13 -3.27
C GLU A 83 -19.77 -2.35 -4.56
N ASP A 84 -19.12 -2.18 -5.71
CA ASP A 84 -19.73 -2.30 -7.02
C ASP A 84 -18.79 -3.01 -8.00
N VAL A 85 -18.76 -4.33 -7.90
CA VAL A 85 -17.97 -5.17 -8.80
C VAL A 85 -18.55 -5.22 -10.22
N VAL A 86 -19.85 -4.92 -10.37
CA VAL A 86 -20.51 -4.99 -11.67
C VAL A 86 -20.06 -3.83 -12.56
N THR A 87 -19.99 -2.62 -12.01
CA THR A 87 -19.59 -1.42 -12.76
C THR A 87 -18.08 -1.36 -12.95
N TYR A 88 -17.29 -1.61 -11.90
CA TYR A 88 -15.83 -1.35 -11.90
C TYR A 88 -14.97 -2.61 -12.03
N GLY A 89 -15.58 -3.78 -11.88
CA GLY A 89 -14.86 -5.05 -11.84
C GLY A 89 -14.00 -5.20 -10.57
N PRO A 90 -13.21 -6.28 -10.50
CA PRO A 90 -12.27 -6.52 -9.39
C PRO A 90 -10.99 -5.70 -9.58
N ILE A 91 -11.03 -4.40 -9.27
CA ILE A 91 -9.98 -3.42 -9.58
C ILE A 91 -8.58 -3.80 -9.05
N PHE A 92 -8.49 -4.60 -7.99
CA PHE A 92 -7.22 -5.09 -7.44
C PHE A 92 -6.70 -6.37 -8.11
N SER A 93 -7.46 -6.94 -9.05
CA SER A 93 -7.01 -8.13 -9.78
C SER A 93 -5.77 -7.83 -10.64
N PRO A 94 -4.92 -8.85 -10.91
CA PRO A 94 -3.71 -8.68 -11.73
C PRO A 94 -3.96 -8.03 -13.08
N ASP A 95 -5.12 -8.29 -13.69
CA ASP A 95 -5.49 -7.80 -15.02
C ASP A 95 -6.00 -6.34 -14.98
N GLN A 96 -6.53 -5.89 -13.85
CA GLN A 96 -7.16 -4.58 -13.73
C GLN A 96 -6.30 -3.54 -13.00
N ILE A 97 -5.49 -3.96 -12.02
CA ILE A 97 -4.76 -3.03 -11.14
C ILE A 97 -3.89 -2.03 -11.91
N GLY A 98 -3.35 -2.41 -13.07
CA GLY A 98 -2.55 -1.53 -13.91
C GLY A 98 -3.30 -0.29 -14.42
N ASN A 99 -4.63 -0.35 -14.58
CA ASN A 99 -5.46 0.76 -15.00
C ASN A 99 -5.61 1.85 -13.92
N TYR A 100 -5.48 1.46 -12.66
CA TYR A 100 -5.68 2.33 -11.49
C TYR A 100 -4.37 2.69 -10.79
N SER A 101 -3.36 1.83 -10.91
CA SER A 101 -2.04 2.00 -10.32
C SER A 101 -0.96 1.24 -11.08
N ALA A 102 -0.25 1.91 -11.96
CA ALA A 102 0.98 1.36 -12.56
C ALA A 102 2.02 1.02 -11.49
N LYS A 103 2.09 1.80 -10.41
CA LYS A 103 2.99 1.60 -9.29
C LYS A 103 2.72 0.28 -8.58
N ILE A 104 1.47 0.02 -8.14
CA ILE A 104 1.10 -1.23 -7.46
C ILE A 104 1.32 -2.42 -8.40
N LYS A 105 0.93 -2.31 -9.67
CA LYS A 105 1.19 -3.35 -10.68
C LYS A 105 2.67 -3.70 -10.74
N THR A 106 3.53 -2.69 -10.86
CA THR A 106 4.99 -2.88 -10.94
C THR A 106 5.56 -3.47 -9.65
N ILE A 107 5.08 -3.04 -8.47
CA ILE A 107 5.49 -3.62 -7.19
C ILE A 107 5.11 -5.11 -7.14
N CYS A 108 3.89 -5.45 -7.53
CA CYS A 108 3.42 -6.84 -7.59
C CYS A 108 4.29 -7.69 -8.52
N ASP A 109 4.61 -7.19 -9.71
CA ASP A 109 5.48 -7.89 -10.67
C ASP A 109 6.89 -8.10 -10.09
N HIS A 110 7.45 -7.09 -9.42
CA HIS A 110 8.75 -7.23 -8.75
C HIS A 110 8.72 -8.21 -7.60
N VAL A 111 7.66 -8.23 -6.80
CA VAL A 111 7.51 -9.17 -5.68
C VAL A 111 7.44 -10.61 -6.20
N VAL A 112 6.64 -10.86 -7.24
CA VAL A 112 6.51 -12.20 -7.85
C VAL A 112 7.86 -12.69 -8.38
N ASN A 113 8.60 -11.83 -9.07
CA ASN A 113 9.87 -12.18 -9.72
C ASN A 113 11.10 -12.05 -8.80
N SER A 114 10.94 -11.68 -7.51
CA SER A 114 12.08 -11.58 -6.60
C SER A 114 12.30 -12.86 -5.82
N GLU A 115 13.57 -13.06 -5.45
CA GLU A 115 13.99 -14.06 -4.48
C GLU A 115 14.07 -13.43 -3.07
N GLY A 116 13.74 -14.24 -2.06
CA GLY A 116 13.82 -13.86 -0.65
C GLY A 116 12.79 -12.81 -0.23
N VAL A 117 13.06 -12.16 0.90
CA VAL A 117 12.13 -11.21 1.54
C VAL A 117 12.21 -9.83 0.89
N VAL A 118 11.05 -9.30 0.53
CA VAL A 118 10.87 -7.94 -0.03
C VAL A 118 10.23 -7.04 1.02
N LEU A 119 10.90 -5.97 1.39
CA LEU A 119 10.36 -4.92 2.25
C LEU A 119 9.78 -3.80 1.40
N VAL A 120 8.48 -3.53 1.56
CA VAL A 120 7.79 -2.43 0.89
C VAL A 120 7.37 -1.39 1.93
N TYR A 121 7.88 -0.19 1.77
CA TYR A 121 7.55 0.95 2.61
C TYR A 121 6.57 1.88 1.94
N SER A 122 5.54 2.31 2.68
CA SER A 122 4.67 3.43 2.31
C SER A 122 4.33 4.28 3.53
N GLN A 123 4.34 5.59 3.34
CA GLN A 123 3.89 6.53 4.36
C GLN A 123 2.37 6.44 4.56
N TYR A 124 1.63 6.06 3.51
CA TYR A 124 0.17 6.01 3.51
C TYR A 124 -0.31 4.58 3.75
N ILE A 125 -1.17 4.41 4.74
CA ILE A 125 -1.79 3.10 5.03
C ILE A 125 -2.96 2.89 4.06
N ASP A 126 -4.02 3.69 4.15
CA ASP A 126 -5.22 3.54 3.32
C ASP A 126 -4.98 3.86 1.83
N GLY A 127 -4.11 4.82 1.53
CA GLY A 127 -3.76 5.22 0.16
C GLY A 127 -2.51 4.52 -0.41
N GLY A 128 -1.98 3.50 0.26
CA GLY A 128 -0.74 2.83 -0.16
C GLY A 128 -0.66 1.37 0.25
N LEU A 129 -0.51 1.07 1.55
CA LEU A 129 -0.29 -0.30 2.01
C LEU A 129 -1.53 -1.18 1.86
N VAL A 130 -2.72 -0.66 2.17
CA VAL A 130 -3.97 -1.44 2.05
C VAL A 130 -4.26 -1.82 0.61
N PRO A 131 -4.30 -0.88 -0.37
CA PRO A 131 -4.51 -1.26 -1.77
C PRO A 131 -3.45 -2.23 -2.30
N LEU A 132 -2.19 -2.10 -1.88
CA LEU A 132 -1.15 -3.06 -2.23
C LEU A 132 -1.40 -4.44 -1.61
N ALA A 133 -1.82 -4.51 -0.33
CA ALA A 133 -2.17 -5.77 0.33
C ALA A 133 -3.34 -6.47 -0.39
N LEU A 134 -4.38 -5.71 -0.76
CA LEU A 134 -5.52 -6.23 -1.52
C LEU A 134 -5.08 -6.78 -2.90
N ALA A 135 -4.19 -6.07 -3.60
CA ALA A 135 -3.63 -6.55 -4.87
C ALA A 135 -2.78 -7.83 -4.69
N LEU A 136 -2.00 -7.94 -3.62
CA LEU A 136 -1.25 -9.16 -3.31
C LEU A 136 -2.18 -10.34 -3.01
N GLU A 137 -3.30 -10.11 -2.31
CA GLU A 137 -4.29 -11.16 -2.05
C GLU A 137 -4.98 -11.63 -3.33
N GLN A 138 -5.25 -10.73 -4.26
CA GLN A 138 -5.76 -11.09 -5.60
C GLN A 138 -4.72 -11.88 -6.44
N LEU A 139 -3.43 -11.73 -6.18
CA LEU A 139 -2.37 -12.59 -6.71
C LEU A 139 -2.26 -13.95 -5.99
N GLY A 140 -3.06 -14.18 -4.95
CA GLY A 140 -3.08 -15.44 -4.18
C GLY A 140 -2.18 -15.44 -2.95
N PHE A 141 -1.58 -14.32 -2.57
CA PHE A 141 -0.86 -14.20 -1.30
C PHE A 141 -1.82 -14.34 -0.12
N ARG A 142 -1.29 -14.79 1.02
CA ARG A 142 -1.99 -14.79 2.30
C ARG A 142 -1.35 -13.78 3.24
N ARG A 143 -2.13 -13.23 4.13
CA ARG A 143 -1.57 -12.48 5.23
C ARG A 143 -0.95 -13.45 6.25
N ALA A 144 0.27 -13.17 6.69
CA ALA A 144 0.91 -13.86 7.79
C ALA A 144 0.17 -13.50 9.10
N GLY A 145 -0.03 -14.49 9.99
CA GLY A 145 -0.71 -14.27 11.26
C GLY A 145 -2.12 -14.87 11.33
N THR A 146 -2.94 -14.39 12.27
CA THR A 146 -4.14 -15.09 12.72
C THR A 146 -5.35 -15.03 11.80
N ARG A 147 -5.45 -14.05 10.90
CA ARG A 147 -6.66 -13.88 10.05
C ARG A 147 -6.52 -14.34 8.60
N GLY A 148 -5.31 -14.47 8.10
CA GLY A 148 -5.04 -15.01 6.77
C GLY A 148 -5.33 -14.09 5.58
N HIS A 149 -6.29 -13.14 5.66
CA HIS A 149 -6.68 -12.24 4.57
C HIS A 149 -7.27 -10.92 5.09
N LEU A 150 -7.20 -9.87 4.26
CA LEU A 150 -8.00 -8.65 4.39
C LEU A 150 -9.34 -8.80 3.66
N PHE A 151 -9.33 -9.40 2.46
CA PHE A 151 -10.56 -9.72 1.74
C PHE A 151 -11.41 -10.74 2.50
N GLU A 152 -12.72 -10.64 2.35
CA GLU A 152 -13.61 -11.77 2.63
C GLU A 152 -13.30 -12.96 1.71
N LYS A 153 -13.70 -14.17 2.12
CA LYS A 153 -13.33 -15.40 1.41
C LYS A 153 -13.87 -15.46 -0.02
N GLU A 154 -15.06 -14.93 -0.22
CA GLU A 154 -15.80 -14.93 -1.48
C GLU A 154 -15.15 -14.03 -2.53
N SER A 155 -14.46 -12.97 -2.08
CA SER A 155 -13.75 -12.02 -2.94
C SER A 155 -12.34 -12.48 -3.32
N LEU A 156 -11.86 -13.57 -2.75
CA LEU A 156 -10.54 -14.12 -3.05
C LEU A 156 -10.54 -14.93 -4.35
N PRO A 157 -9.41 -14.99 -5.07
CA PRO A 157 -9.30 -15.80 -6.27
C PRO A 157 -9.50 -17.29 -5.95
N LYS A 158 -10.31 -17.97 -6.77
CA LYS A 158 -10.61 -19.42 -6.62
C LYS A 158 -9.35 -20.30 -6.76
N SER A 159 -8.42 -19.89 -7.61
CA SER A 159 -7.13 -20.55 -7.81
C SER A 159 -6.02 -19.68 -7.23
N ARG A 160 -5.17 -20.27 -6.40
CA ARG A 160 -4.00 -19.59 -5.82
C ARG A 160 -2.78 -19.93 -6.64
N ALA A 161 -2.29 -18.96 -7.39
CA ALA A 161 -1.06 -19.11 -8.17
C ALA A 161 0.18 -19.24 -7.25
N HIS A 162 0.14 -18.62 -6.06
CA HIS A 162 1.30 -18.54 -5.17
C HIS A 162 0.94 -18.99 -3.74
N LYS A 163 1.89 -19.69 -3.10
CA LYS A 163 1.77 -20.11 -1.67
C LYS A 163 2.38 -19.08 -0.70
N TRP A 164 2.77 -17.91 -1.19
CA TRP A 164 3.48 -16.91 -0.42
C TRP A 164 2.56 -16.13 0.52
N SER A 165 3.20 -15.56 1.55
CA SER A 165 2.52 -14.72 2.53
C SER A 165 3.14 -13.33 2.57
N TYR A 166 2.36 -12.36 3.03
CA TYR A 166 2.84 -11.03 3.38
C TYR A 166 2.55 -10.73 4.86
N ALA A 167 3.44 -9.99 5.50
CA ALA A 167 3.23 -9.40 6.81
C ALA A 167 2.93 -7.90 6.65
N MET A 168 2.12 -7.33 7.55
CA MET A 168 1.76 -5.93 7.52
C MET A 168 1.98 -5.30 8.88
N ILE A 169 3.05 -4.50 9.01
CA ILE A 169 3.47 -3.87 10.24
C ILE A 169 3.24 -2.37 10.15
N THR A 170 2.19 -1.91 10.80
CA THR A 170 1.78 -0.50 10.79
C THR A 170 1.58 0.02 12.21
N GLY A 171 1.52 1.35 12.36
CA GLY A 171 1.08 1.97 13.61
C GLY A 171 -0.44 1.88 13.84
N ASP A 172 -1.20 1.49 12.83
CA ASP A 172 -2.65 1.30 12.94
C ASP A 172 -2.97 -0.11 13.43
N LYS A 173 -3.42 -0.21 14.68
CA LYS A 173 -3.80 -1.49 15.30
C LYS A 173 -5.04 -2.13 14.65
N GLY A 174 -5.83 -1.37 13.91
CA GLY A 174 -6.95 -1.89 13.11
C GLY A 174 -6.45 -2.83 12.01
N PHE A 175 -5.32 -2.51 11.37
CA PHE A 175 -4.70 -3.35 10.36
C PHE A 175 -3.63 -4.30 10.92
N SER A 176 -2.89 -3.87 11.93
CA SER A 176 -1.73 -4.61 12.46
C SER A 176 -1.86 -4.84 13.97
N PRO A 177 -2.82 -5.67 14.40
CA PRO A 177 -3.06 -5.91 15.83
C PRO A 177 -1.96 -6.73 16.50
N ASP A 178 -1.24 -7.54 15.75
CA ASP A 178 -0.29 -8.53 16.25
C ASP A 178 1.14 -8.32 15.71
N ASN A 179 1.61 -7.06 15.61
CA ASN A 179 2.94 -6.71 15.09
C ASN A 179 4.07 -7.58 15.67
N ALA A 180 4.03 -7.89 16.97
CA ALA A 180 5.07 -8.70 17.62
C ALA A 180 5.12 -10.14 17.07
N LYS A 181 3.98 -10.74 16.77
CA LYS A 181 3.91 -12.09 16.18
C LYS A 181 4.39 -12.08 14.74
N GLU A 182 3.95 -11.10 13.94
CA GLU A 182 4.37 -10.96 12.55
C GLU A 182 5.89 -10.69 12.48
N LEU A 183 6.44 -9.85 13.38
CA LEU A 183 7.88 -9.61 13.47
C LEU A 183 8.65 -10.88 13.83
N LYS A 184 8.16 -11.68 14.77
CA LYS A 184 8.79 -12.96 15.13
C LYS A 184 8.87 -13.93 13.94
N LEU A 185 7.81 -14.00 13.12
CA LEU A 185 7.83 -14.79 11.89
C LEU A 185 8.87 -14.28 10.89
N LEU A 186 8.95 -12.97 10.71
CA LEU A 186 9.87 -12.33 9.77
C LEU A 186 11.34 -12.50 10.15
N THR A 187 11.65 -12.52 11.46
CA THR A 187 13.02 -12.61 11.99
C THR A 187 13.46 -14.03 12.32
N SER A 188 12.56 -15.02 12.15
CA SER A 188 12.88 -16.44 12.34
C SER A 188 13.89 -16.94 11.31
N SER A 189 14.78 -17.83 11.73
CA SER A 189 15.70 -18.56 10.84
C SER A 189 14.99 -19.30 9.70
N ASP A 190 13.74 -19.69 9.92
CA ASP A 190 12.91 -20.39 8.93
C ASP A 190 12.31 -19.45 7.87
N ASN A 191 12.66 -18.15 7.91
CA ASN A 191 12.20 -17.16 6.93
C ASN A 191 13.35 -16.54 6.12
N VAL A 192 14.50 -17.18 6.07
CA VAL A 192 15.71 -16.64 5.40
C VAL A 192 15.44 -16.31 3.92
N ASN A 193 14.64 -17.10 3.22
CA ASN A 193 14.29 -16.90 1.82
C ASN A 193 12.81 -16.49 1.62
N GLY A 194 12.10 -16.09 2.71
CA GLY A 194 10.71 -15.67 2.64
C GLY A 194 9.69 -16.82 2.67
N GLU A 195 10.03 -17.95 3.28
CA GLU A 195 9.19 -19.14 3.35
C GLU A 195 7.90 -18.87 4.15
N ASN A 196 8.00 -18.13 5.25
CA ASN A 196 6.86 -17.77 6.12
C ASN A 196 6.19 -16.46 5.71
N ALA A 197 7.00 -15.46 5.31
CA ALA A 197 6.51 -14.20 4.78
C ALA A 197 7.51 -13.63 3.76
N LYS A 198 7.10 -13.62 2.50
CA LYS A 198 7.91 -13.11 1.38
C LYS A 198 7.89 -11.58 1.29
N VAL A 199 6.79 -10.95 1.73
CA VAL A 199 6.61 -9.50 1.65
C VAL A 199 6.38 -8.93 3.03
N VAL A 200 7.03 -7.80 3.31
CA VAL A 200 6.78 -6.98 4.50
C VAL A 200 6.24 -5.64 4.04
N LEU A 201 5.00 -5.35 4.36
CA LEU A 201 4.38 -4.04 4.17
C LEU A 201 4.55 -3.23 5.45
N ILE A 202 5.22 -2.08 5.36
CA ILE A 202 5.56 -1.31 6.56
C ILE A 202 5.24 0.18 6.39
N SER A 203 4.62 0.76 7.44
CA SER A 203 4.43 2.21 7.54
C SER A 203 5.57 2.87 8.33
N GLN A 204 5.62 4.21 8.32
CA GLN A 204 6.61 4.97 9.08
C GLN A 204 6.56 4.61 10.57
N SER A 205 5.39 4.67 11.19
CA SER A 205 5.20 4.34 12.61
C SER A 205 5.42 2.86 12.94
N GLY A 206 5.25 1.97 11.95
CA GLY A 206 5.56 0.55 12.08
C GLY A 206 7.06 0.25 12.00
N ALA A 207 7.85 1.15 11.41
CA ALA A 207 9.29 0.92 11.19
C ALA A 207 10.18 1.26 12.40
N GLU A 208 9.65 2.01 13.37
CA GLU A 208 10.43 2.50 14.51
C GLU A 208 10.88 1.36 15.44
N GLY A 209 12.19 1.28 15.68
CA GLY A 209 12.77 0.32 16.61
C GLY A 209 12.79 -1.13 16.13
N LEU A 210 12.49 -1.42 14.87
CA LEU A 210 12.49 -2.78 14.34
C LEU A 210 13.81 -3.14 13.67
N ASP A 211 14.29 -4.35 13.96
CA ASP A 211 15.46 -4.97 13.34
C ASP A 211 15.00 -6.09 12.41
N PHE A 212 14.98 -5.81 11.10
CA PHE A 212 14.63 -6.80 10.08
C PHE A 212 15.85 -7.58 9.64
N LYS A 213 15.72 -8.89 9.71
CA LYS A 213 16.70 -9.83 9.15
C LYS A 213 16.23 -10.29 7.76
N PHE A 214 17.18 -10.74 6.95
CA PHE A 214 16.93 -11.45 5.68
C PHE A 214 16.27 -10.63 4.56
N ILE A 215 16.17 -9.30 4.68
CA ILE A 215 15.64 -8.47 3.59
C ILE A 215 16.59 -8.55 2.38
N ARG A 216 16.08 -8.96 1.23
CA ARG A 216 16.82 -9.04 -0.04
C ARG A 216 16.53 -7.86 -0.96
N ARG A 217 15.35 -7.25 -0.85
CA ARG A 217 14.95 -6.11 -1.67
C ARG A 217 14.16 -5.11 -0.84
N PHE A 218 14.41 -3.84 -1.07
CA PHE A 218 13.62 -2.75 -0.53
C PHE A 218 12.93 -1.99 -1.65
N ILE A 219 11.65 -1.70 -1.49
CA ILE A 219 10.84 -0.90 -2.39
C ILE A 219 10.22 0.23 -1.58
N SER A 220 10.49 1.48 -1.98
CA SER A 220 9.81 2.64 -1.43
C SER A 220 8.73 3.08 -2.42
N SER A 221 7.48 3.16 -1.96
CA SER A 221 6.40 3.73 -2.76
C SER A 221 6.44 5.26 -2.80
N TYR A 222 7.47 5.88 -2.22
CA TYR A 222 7.62 7.34 -2.15
C TYR A 222 8.46 7.88 -3.29
N ALA A 223 8.01 8.99 -3.90
CA ALA A 223 8.61 9.54 -5.13
C ALA A 223 9.79 10.50 -4.93
N THR A 224 10.18 10.87 -3.68
CA THR A 224 11.22 11.90 -3.48
C THR A 224 12.48 11.39 -2.78
N ARG A 225 13.66 11.75 -3.32
CA ARG A 225 14.99 11.39 -2.78
C ARG A 225 15.19 11.80 -1.31
N ASN A 226 14.68 12.96 -0.90
CA ASN A 226 14.91 13.49 0.45
C ASN A 226 14.24 12.67 1.55
N TYR A 227 13.04 12.13 1.30
CA TYR A 227 12.34 11.28 2.28
C TYR A 227 12.97 9.89 2.38
N GLN A 228 13.50 9.37 1.27
CA GLN A 228 14.24 8.13 1.28
C GLN A 228 15.51 8.25 2.15
N TYR A 229 16.24 9.36 2.02
CA TYR A 229 17.43 9.62 2.83
C TYR A 229 17.08 9.64 4.33
N ASN A 230 15.99 10.30 4.72
CA ASN A 230 15.55 10.35 6.11
C ASN A 230 15.09 8.98 6.61
N PHE A 231 14.35 8.20 5.79
CA PHE A 231 13.98 6.83 6.15
C PHE A 231 15.22 5.96 6.34
N PHE A 232 16.17 5.99 5.40
CA PHE A 232 17.43 5.26 5.53
C PHE A 232 18.29 5.71 6.71
N LYS A 233 18.26 6.99 7.06
CA LYS A 233 18.99 7.52 8.23
C LYS A 233 18.50 6.90 9.55
N HIS A 234 17.22 6.62 9.65
CA HIS A 234 16.58 6.03 10.82
C HIS A 234 16.43 4.50 10.75
N MET A 235 16.80 3.90 9.61
CA MET A 235 16.78 2.45 9.44
C MET A 235 17.90 1.78 10.24
N PRO A 236 17.65 0.61 10.85
CA PRO A 236 18.70 -0.16 11.52
C PRO A 236 19.91 -0.40 10.62
N ILE A 237 21.11 -0.30 11.20
CA ILE A 237 22.41 -0.38 10.49
C ILE A 237 22.52 -1.67 9.69
N GLN A 238 21.91 -2.76 10.14
CA GLN A 238 21.96 -4.08 9.51
C GLN A 238 21.28 -4.12 8.13
N ILE A 239 20.22 -3.34 7.91
CA ILE A 239 19.60 -3.24 6.58
C ILE A 239 20.47 -2.38 5.64
N ARG A 240 21.21 -1.41 6.19
CA ARG A 240 22.15 -0.57 5.41
C ARG A 240 23.37 -1.35 4.92
N ALA A 241 23.78 -2.39 5.64
CA ALA A 241 25.02 -3.15 5.39
C ALA A 241 24.87 -4.25 4.33
N LEU A 242 23.69 -4.49 3.79
CA LEU A 242 23.48 -5.48 2.73
C LEU A 242 24.06 -4.97 1.40
N SER A 243 25.27 -5.41 1.06
CA SER A 243 26.04 -5.02 -0.13
C SER A 243 25.36 -5.32 -1.48
N ASN A 244 24.25 -6.07 -1.48
CA ASN A 244 23.46 -6.44 -2.66
C ASN A 244 22.04 -5.85 -2.65
N PHE A 245 21.84 -4.75 -1.95
CA PHE A 245 20.54 -4.12 -1.79
C PHE A 245 20.09 -3.43 -3.08
N LYS A 246 19.10 -3.98 -3.77
CA LYS A 246 18.51 -3.33 -4.94
C LYS A 246 17.39 -2.39 -4.49
N ILE A 247 17.60 -1.08 -4.64
CA ILE A 247 16.57 -0.07 -4.43
C ILE A 247 15.76 0.05 -5.71
N GLY A 248 14.50 -0.36 -5.67
CA GLY A 248 13.52 -0.07 -6.71
C GLY A 248 12.90 1.31 -6.44
N LEU A 249 13.21 2.29 -7.29
CA LEU A 249 12.57 3.60 -7.29
C LEU A 249 11.48 3.59 -8.35
N PHE A 250 10.24 3.84 -7.95
CA PHE A 250 9.14 4.03 -8.88
C PHE A 250 8.75 5.52 -8.85
N TYR A 251 8.96 6.16 -9.99
CA TYR A 251 8.55 7.54 -10.26
C TYR A 251 7.12 7.59 -10.77
#